data_e95ed1b049bb83bf612becc26f68a13c
#
_entry.id   e95ed1b049bb83bf612becc26f68a13c
#
_cell.length_a   1.000
_cell.length_b   1.000
_cell.length_c   1.000
_cell.angle_alpha   90.00
_cell.angle_beta   90.00
_cell.angle_gamma   90.00
#
_symmetry.space_group_name_H-M   'P 1'
#
loop_
_entity.id
_entity.type
_entity.pdbx_description
1 polymer ?
#
loop_
_entity_poly.entity_id
_entity_poly.type
_entity_poly.pdbx_seq_one_letter_code
_entity_poly.pdbx_strand_id
1 'polypeptide(L)'
;HHPHVHLISYSTKPGEGFLTKQGMEKIRSALAQEIFRQDLISVYQQETAHRDELRRASRAKVAGLVEQINRGGCENPQVEQLLRGLANHLSRVKGKKMYGYLRPELKALVNQIVDELAKDERIAQLYNLWYQDKQAARNVYDERPLQRVPLSENPDFKPIRNAVVRAAVELEREQSEVQRPAYTPPLLPMATRLLRQVGQIFAHQFSLDTPITRLVDKKLRQKIAEKKLAHGQKLEM
;
A
#
# COMPACT_ATOMS: atom_id res chain seq x y z
N HIS A 1 30.78 6.28 -42.52
CA HIS A 1 31.80 5.64 -41.69
C HIS A 1 31.35 5.76 -40.21
N HIS A 2 31.08 4.64 -39.62
CA HIS A 2 30.80 4.60 -38.16
C HIS A 2 32.10 4.33 -37.42
N PRO A 3 32.50 5.14 -36.45
CA PRO A 3 33.66 4.83 -35.61
C PRO A 3 33.38 3.52 -34.86
N HIS A 4 34.31 2.58 -34.94
CA HIS A 4 34.20 1.31 -34.20
C HIS A 4 35.56 0.91 -33.66
N VAL A 5 35.54 0.20 -32.54
CA VAL A 5 36.72 -0.29 -31.83
C VAL A 5 36.68 -1.81 -31.81
N HIS A 6 37.79 -2.43 -32.24
CA HIS A 6 37.96 -3.86 -32.05
C HIS A 6 38.70 -4.12 -30.76
N LEU A 7 38.07 -4.84 -29.85
CA LEU A 7 38.64 -5.25 -28.57
C LEU A 7 38.94 -6.75 -28.60
N ILE A 8 40.18 -7.11 -28.38
CA ILE A 8 40.62 -8.52 -28.27
C ILE A 8 41.03 -8.74 -26.81
N SER A 9 40.34 -9.62 -26.13
CA SER A 9 40.69 -10.06 -24.76
C SER A 9 41.12 -11.51 -24.78
N TYR A 10 42.18 -11.85 -24.07
CA TYR A 10 42.69 -13.22 -23.95
C TYR A 10 43.08 -13.51 -22.49
N SER A 11 42.98 -14.77 -22.13
CA SER A 11 43.43 -15.19 -20.80
C SER A 11 44.91 -15.53 -20.84
N THR A 12 45.64 -15.12 -19.81
CA THR A 12 47.06 -15.50 -19.63
C THR A 12 47.22 -16.85 -18.93
N LYS A 13 46.14 -17.45 -18.50
CA LYS A 13 46.13 -18.77 -17.84
C LYS A 13 45.39 -19.79 -18.70
N PRO A 14 45.93 -21.01 -18.89
CA PRO A 14 45.24 -22.08 -19.61
C PRO A 14 43.91 -22.42 -18.93
N GLY A 15 42.82 -22.49 -19.70
CA GLY A 15 41.48 -22.86 -19.22
C GLY A 15 40.59 -21.76 -18.66
N GLU A 16 41.07 -20.53 -18.51
CA GLU A 16 40.28 -19.42 -17.98
C GLU A 16 39.64 -18.50 -19.04
N GLY A 17 39.71 -18.84 -20.31
CA GLY A 17 39.30 -17.93 -21.41
C GLY A 17 37.87 -18.09 -21.92
N PHE A 18 36.99 -18.83 -21.26
CA PHE A 18 35.64 -19.08 -21.75
C PHE A 18 34.66 -17.98 -21.37
N LEU A 19 34.24 -17.21 -22.37
CA LEU A 19 33.08 -16.27 -22.20
C LEU A 19 31.77 -17.02 -22.47
N THR A 20 30.95 -17.15 -21.44
CA THR A 20 29.57 -17.63 -21.58
C THR A 20 28.72 -16.59 -22.30
N LYS A 21 27.56 -17.00 -22.87
CA LYS A 21 26.57 -16.03 -23.42
C LYS A 21 26.20 -14.95 -22.40
N GLN A 22 25.98 -15.33 -21.14
CA GLN A 22 25.71 -14.38 -20.05
C GLN A 22 26.90 -13.44 -19.78
N GLY A 23 28.12 -13.95 -19.88
CA GLY A 23 29.34 -13.13 -19.75
C GLY A 23 29.43 -12.08 -20.84
N MET A 24 29.16 -12.43 -22.10
CA MET A 24 29.11 -11.48 -23.21
C MET A 24 28.00 -10.44 -23.06
N GLU A 25 26.82 -10.83 -22.61
CA GLU A 25 25.72 -9.91 -22.34
C GLU A 25 26.09 -8.91 -21.23
N LYS A 26 26.73 -9.37 -20.16
CA LYS A 26 27.23 -8.50 -19.08
C LYS A 26 28.29 -7.51 -19.58
N ILE A 27 29.25 -7.95 -20.43
CA ILE A 27 30.26 -7.06 -21.00
C ILE A 27 29.62 -6.01 -21.90
N ARG A 28 28.69 -6.42 -22.79
CA ARG A 28 27.93 -5.47 -23.64
C ARG A 28 27.16 -4.45 -22.80
N SER A 29 26.44 -4.91 -21.78
CA SER A 29 25.69 -4.05 -20.90
C SER A 29 26.60 -3.06 -20.16
N ALA A 30 27.73 -3.51 -19.63
CA ALA A 30 28.67 -2.64 -18.92
C ALA A 30 29.31 -1.60 -19.85
N LEU A 31 29.72 -2.01 -21.07
CA LEU A 31 30.27 -1.08 -22.08
C LEU A 31 29.21 -0.06 -22.53
N ALA A 32 27.98 -0.50 -22.81
CA ALA A 32 26.91 0.38 -23.21
C ALA A 32 26.58 1.39 -22.10
N GLN A 33 26.53 0.94 -20.85
CA GLN A 33 26.29 1.82 -19.68
C GLN A 33 27.39 2.87 -19.53
N GLU A 34 28.64 2.52 -19.79
CA GLU A 34 29.75 3.46 -19.63
C GLU A 34 29.85 4.44 -20.81
N ILE A 35 29.67 3.96 -22.04
CA ILE A 35 29.75 4.79 -23.26
C ILE A 35 28.55 5.76 -23.36
N PHE A 36 27.35 5.27 -23.05
CA PHE A 36 26.10 6.04 -23.19
C PHE A 36 25.56 6.52 -21.83
N ARG A 37 26.43 6.64 -20.84
CA ARG A 37 26.03 6.99 -19.45
C ARG A 37 25.15 8.23 -19.39
N GLN A 38 25.52 9.29 -20.11
CA GLN A 38 24.75 10.56 -20.07
C GLN A 38 23.38 10.42 -20.75
N ASP A 39 23.35 9.77 -21.91
CA ASP A 39 22.09 9.56 -22.65
C ASP A 39 21.16 8.62 -21.88
N LEU A 40 21.73 7.57 -21.26
CA LEU A 40 20.96 6.63 -20.43
C LEU A 40 20.42 7.28 -19.15
N ILE A 41 21.13 8.23 -18.56
CA ILE A 41 20.63 8.95 -17.36
C ILE A 41 19.33 9.65 -17.69
N SER A 42 19.24 10.36 -18.81
CA SER A 42 18.01 11.08 -19.20
C SER A 42 16.85 10.10 -19.45
N VAL A 43 17.11 8.99 -20.14
CA VAL A 43 16.09 7.96 -20.42
C VAL A 43 15.61 7.29 -19.13
N TYR A 44 16.49 6.95 -18.20
CA TYR A 44 16.11 6.37 -16.92
C TYR A 44 15.35 7.36 -16.02
N GLN A 45 15.68 8.66 -16.11
CA GLN A 45 14.91 9.69 -15.40
C GLN A 45 13.48 9.79 -15.95
N GLN A 46 13.31 9.75 -17.28
CA GLN A 46 12.00 9.75 -17.93
C GLN A 46 11.21 8.49 -17.61
N GLU A 47 11.82 7.30 -17.71
CA GLU A 47 11.19 6.04 -17.29
C GLU A 47 10.70 6.11 -15.85
N THR A 48 11.52 6.63 -14.94
CA THR A 48 11.17 6.78 -13.54
C THR A 48 10.01 7.76 -13.36
N ALA A 49 10.04 8.90 -14.05
CA ALA A 49 8.98 9.89 -13.99
C ALA A 49 7.64 9.32 -14.49
N HIS A 50 7.63 8.67 -15.66
CA HIS A 50 6.43 8.05 -16.21
C HIS A 50 5.92 6.90 -15.35
N ARG A 51 6.79 6.08 -14.77
CA ARG A 51 6.43 5.03 -13.83
C ARG A 51 5.74 5.60 -12.58
N ASP A 52 6.29 6.65 -12.02
CA ASP A 52 5.78 7.23 -10.78
C ASP A 52 4.48 8.01 -11.02
N GLU A 53 4.37 8.69 -12.19
CA GLU A 53 3.13 9.31 -12.63
C GLU A 53 2.02 8.27 -12.87
N LEU A 54 2.33 7.16 -13.54
CA LEU A 54 1.40 6.06 -13.75
C LEU A 54 0.90 5.48 -12.42
N ARG A 55 1.79 5.28 -11.45
CA ARG A 55 1.43 4.82 -10.11
C ARG A 55 0.53 5.82 -9.39
N ARG A 56 0.82 7.13 -9.52
CA ARG A 56 0.02 8.21 -8.93
C ARG A 56 -1.36 8.29 -9.57
N ALA A 57 -1.43 8.33 -10.90
CA ALA A 57 -2.69 8.39 -11.65
C ALA A 57 -3.59 7.18 -11.35
N SER A 58 -3.01 5.98 -11.31
CA SER A 58 -3.75 4.75 -10.99
C SER A 58 -4.30 4.78 -9.55
N ARG A 59 -3.53 5.27 -8.57
CA ARG A 59 -4.02 5.40 -7.19
C ARG A 59 -5.13 6.44 -7.08
N ALA A 60 -5.00 7.57 -7.75
CA ALA A 60 -6.03 8.61 -7.77
C ALA A 60 -7.33 8.08 -8.40
N LYS A 61 -7.22 7.34 -9.51
CA LYS A 61 -8.39 6.72 -10.16
C LYS A 61 -9.08 5.71 -9.24
N VAL A 62 -8.31 4.85 -8.56
CA VAL A 62 -8.87 3.87 -7.60
C VAL A 62 -9.55 4.58 -6.43
N ALA A 63 -8.95 5.62 -5.87
CA ALA A 63 -9.55 6.40 -4.78
C ALA A 63 -10.85 7.10 -5.22
N GLY A 64 -10.85 7.70 -6.42
CA GLY A 64 -12.05 8.30 -7.01
C GLY A 64 -13.19 7.29 -7.23
N LEU A 65 -12.86 6.07 -7.65
CA LEU A 65 -13.85 4.99 -7.78
C LEU A 65 -14.47 4.60 -6.44
N VAL A 66 -13.67 4.48 -5.37
CA VAL A 66 -14.19 4.21 -4.02
C VAL A 66 -15.13 5.31 -3.58
N GLU A 67 -14.76 6.57 -3.79
CA GLU A 67 -15.60 7.71 -3.44
C GLU A 67 -16.92 7.73 -4.23
N GLN A 68 -16.89 7.44 -5.54
CA GLN A 68 -18.09 7.30 -6.37
C GLN A 68 -18.99 6.17 -5.88
N ILE A 69 -18.42 5.00 -5.56
CA ILE A 69 -19.17 3.85 -5.03
C ILE A 69 -19.86 4.21 -3.71
N ASN A 70 -19.20 4.94 -2.83
CA ASN A 70 -19.75 5.36 -1.53
C ASN A 70 -20.86 6.41 -1.68
N ARG A 71 -20.79 7.25 -2.71
CA ARG A 71 -21.86 8.20 -3.06
C ARG A 71 -23.05 7.57 -3.79
N GLY A 72 -22.97 6.29 -4.14
CA GLY A 72 -24.05 5.56 -4.81
C GLY A 72 -24.11 5.74 -6.33
N GLY A 73 -23.06 6.26 -6.95
CA GLY A 73 -22.98 6.42 -8.40
C GLY A 73 -21.59 6.11 -8.94
N CYS A 74 -21.38 4.94 -9.53
CA CYS A 74 -20.15 4.60 -10.22
C CYS A 74 -20.35 4.60 -11.74
N GLU A 75 -19.48 5.30 -12.45
CA GLU A 75 -19.50 5.36 -13.92
C GLU A 75 -19.22 4.00 -14.58
N ASN A 76 -18.47 3.13 -13.88
CA ASN A 76 -18.12 1.79 -14.37
C ASN A 76 -18.70 0.71 -13.44
N PRO A 77 -19.90 0.18 -13.74
CA PRO A 77 -20.57 -0.82 -12.91
C PRO A 77 -19.77 -2.13 -12.83
N GLN A 78 -18.97 -2.46 -13.83
CA GLN A 78 -18.16 -3.67 -13.83
C GLN A 78 -17.03 -3.56 -12.79
N VAL A 79 -16.33 -2.43 -12.72
CA VAL A 79 -15.28 -2.19 -11.72
C VAL A 79 -15.88 -2.12 -10.33
N GLU A 80 -17.04 -1.50 -10.18
CA GLU A 80 -17.77 -1.47 -8.90
C GLU A 80 -18.07 -2.88 -8.39
N GLN A 81 -18.65 -3.72 -9.24
CA GLN A 81 -18.99 -5.11 -8.89
C GLN A 81 -17.74 -5.90 -8.48
N LEU A 82 -16.65 -5.75 -9.23
CA LEU A 82 -15.37 -6.42 -8.91
C LEU A 82 -14.79 -5.92 -7.58
N LEU A 83 -14.80 -4.61 -7.31
CA LEU A 83 -14.31 -4.03 -6.05
C LEU A 83 -15.16 -4.44 -4.86
N ARG A 84 -16.51 -4.43 -4.99
CA ARG A 84 -17.41 -4.91 -3.92
C ARG A 84 -17.22 -6.42 -3.67
N GLY A 85 -17.05 -7.21 -4.73
CA GLY A 85 -16.72 -8.63 -4.62
C GLY A 85 -15.42 -8.87 -3.89
N LEU A 86 -14.36 -8.13 -4.25
CA LEU A 86 -13.07 -8.20 -3.58
C LEU A 86 -13.17 -7.78 -2.09
N ALA A 87 -13.90 -6.71 -1.77
CA ALA A 87 -14.15 -6.24 -0.41
C ALA A 87 -14.79 -7.34 0.45
N ASN A 88 -15.88 -7.96 -0.06
CA ASN A 88 -16.58 -9.05 0.62
C ASN A 88 -15.70 -10.29 0.85
N HIS A 89 -14.80 -10.60 -0.08
CA HIS A 89 -13.86 -11.69 0.12
C HIS A 89 -12.76 -11.34 1.14
N LEU A 90 -12.26 -10.09 1.11
CA LEU A 90 -11.22 -9.63 2.03
C LEU A 90 -11.72 -9.49 3.48
N SER A 91 -13.03 -9.28 3.71
CA SER A 91 -13.62 -9.27 5.06
C SER A 91 -13.39 -10.60 5.80
N ARG A 92 -13.39 -11.71 5.06
CA ARG A 92 -13.23 -13.07 5.59
C ARG A 92 -11.76 -13.50 5.72
N VAL A 93 -10.81 -12.71 5.14
CA VAL A 93 -9.38 -13.03 5.20
C VAL A 93 -8.78 -12.56 6.51
N LYS A 94 -8.22 -13.50 7.28
CA LYS A 94 -7.44 -13.21 8.49
C LYS A 94 -5.98 -12.98 8.11
N GLY A 95 -5.35 -11.94 8.66
CA GLY A 95 -3.94 -11.63 8.46
C GLY A 95 -3.65 -10.44 7.53
N LYS A 96 -2.45 -10.41 6.90
CA LYS A 96 -2.00 -9.27 6.10
C LYS A 96 -2.76 -9.18 4.76
N LYS A 97 -3.57 -8.14 4.60
CA LYS A 97 -4.32 -7.83 3.38
C LYS A 97 -3.42 -7.05 2.41
N MET A 98 -2.50 -7.75 1.74
CA MET A 98 -1.62 -7.21 0.70
C MET A 98 -1.54 -8.21 -0.45
N TYR A 99 -1.41 -7.74 -1.69
CA TYR A 99 -1.44 -8.56 -2.90
C TYR A 99 -0.56 -9.81 -2.83
N GLY A 100 0.67 -9.69 -2.31
CA GLY A 100 1.62 -10.81 -2.22
C GLY A 100 1.11 -11.99 -1.36
N TYR A 101 0.30 -11.70 -0.35
CA TYR A 101 -0.22 -12.70 0.63
C TYR A 101 -1.62 -13.22 0.29
N LEU A 102 -2.24 -12.73 -0.79
CA LEU A 102 -3.56 -13.17 -1.20
C LEU A 102 -3.51 -14.55 -1.85
N ARG A 103 -4.61 -15.29 -1.75
CA ARG A 103 -4.83 -16.54 -2.48
C ARG A 103 -4.88 -16.28 -3.99
N PRO A 104 -4.58 -17.28 -4.85
CA PRO A 104 -4.57 -17.13 -6.31
C PRO A 104 -5.85 -16.53 -6.88
N GLU A 105 -7.01 -16.96 -6.38
CA GLU A 105 -8.33 -16.48 -6.83
C GLU A 105 -8.49 -14.97 -6.58
N LEU A 106 -8.08 -14.49 -5.40
CA LEU A 106 -8.12 -13.08 -5.07
C LEU A 106 -7.08 -12.26 -5.85
N LYS A 107 -5.93 -12.84 -6.15
CA LYS A 107 -4.94 -12.22 -7.05
C LYS A 107 -5.51 -12.05 -8.45
N ALA A 108 -6.21 -13.06 -8.97
CA ALA A 108 -6.88 -12.99 -10.27
C ALA A 108 -7.92 -11.86 -10.29
N LEU A 109 -8.73 -11.73 -9.23
CA LEU A 109 -9.72 -10.65 -9.12
C LEU A 109 -9.05 -9.26 -9.06
N VAL A 110 -7.96 -9.11 -8.31
CA VAL A 110 -7.18 -7.86 -8.29
C VAL A 110 -6.61 -7.54 -9.67
N ASN A 111 -6.09 -8.56 -10.38
CA ASN A 111 -5.54 -8.39 -11.72
C ASN A 111 -6.62 -7.93 -12.70
N GLN A 112 -7.81 -8.50 -12.65
CA GLN A 112 -8.95 -8.06 -13.47
C GLN A 112 -9.29 -6.59 -13.22
N ILE A 113 -9.32 -6.15 -11.97
CA ILE A 113 -9.58 -4.75 -11.63
C ILE A 113 -8.47 -3.85 -12.22
N VAL A 114 -7.20 -4.25 -12.13
CA VAL A 114 -6.08 -3.49 -12.68
C VAL A 114 -6.15 -3.43 -14.21
N ASP A 115 -6.57 -4.51 -14.87
CA ASP A 115 -6.73 -4.55 -16.33
C ASP A 115 -7.90 -3.68 -16.80
N GLU A 116 -9.01 -3.61 -16.02
CA GLU A 116 -10.07 -2.65 -16.27
C GLU A 116 -9.61 -1.20 -16.08
N LEU A 117 -8.80 -0.90 -15.06
CA LEU A 117 -8.20 0.41 -14.86
C LEU A 117 -7.25 0.79 -16.02
N ALA A 118 -6.56 -0.19 -16.60
CA ALA A 118 -5.64 0.02 -17.72
C ALA A 118 -6.36 0.43 -19.03
N LYS A 119 -7.70 0.31 -19.10
CA LYS A 119 -8.51 0.82 -20.22
C LYS A 119 -8.74 2.32 -20.13
N ASP A 120 -8.52 2.95 -18.99
CA ASP A 120 -8.55 4.40 -18.86
C ASP A 120 -7.47 5.02 -19.77
N GLU A 121 -7.87 6.00 -20.59
CA GLU A 121 -7.02 6.58 -21.63
C GLU A 121 -5.70 7.14 -21.06
N ARG A 122 -5.77 7.86 -19.94
CA ARG A 122 -4.59 8.43 -19.29
C ARG A 122 -3.64 7.35 -18.77
N ILE A 123 -4.19 6.29 -18.16
CA ILE A 123 -3.40 5.16 -17.65
C ILE A 123 -2.75 4.42 -18.81
N ALA A 124 -3.49 4.16 -19.89
CA ALA A 124 -2.98 3.52 -21.09
C ALA A 124 -1.86 4.31 -21.76
N GLN A 125 -2.01 5.64 -21.89
CA GLN A 125 -0.99 6.53 -22.43
C GLN A 125 0.29 6.50 -21.59
N LEU A 126 0.20 6.64 -20.26
CA LEU A 126 1.35 6.61 -19.36
C LEU A 126 2.06 5.25 -19.39
N TYR A 127 1.31 4.15 -19.52
CA TYR A 127 1.89 2.83 -19.63
C TYR A 127 2.63 2.63 -20.96
N ASN A 128 2.13 3.21 -22.06
CA ASN A 128 2.80 3.22 -23.35
C ASN A 128 4.10 4.03 -23.30
N LEU A 129 4.09 5.22 -22.73
CA LEU A 129 5.28 6.06 -22.57
C LEU A 129 6.36 5.34 -21.76
N TRP A 130 6.00 4.75 -20.64
CA TRP A 130 6.92 3.95 -19.83
C TRP A 130 7.56 2.80 -20.62
N TYR A 131 6.78 2.10 -21.47
CA TYR A 131 7.32 1.05 -22.33
C TYR A 131 8.26 1.59 -23.39
N GLN A 132 7.96 2.77 -23.96
CA GLN A 132 8.84 3.43 -24.94
C GLN A 132 10.19 3.79 -24.30
N ASP A 133 10.19 4.35 -23.10
CA ASP A 133 11.43 4.68 -22.39
C ASP A 133 12.23 3.42 -22.06
N LYS A 134 11.56 2.38 -21.60
CA LYS A 134 12.21 1.09 -21.30
C LYS A 134 12.79 0.42 -22.53
N GLN A 135 12.09 0.52 -23.68
CA GLN A 135 12.61 0.06 -24.97
C GLN A 135 13.79 0.91 -25.42
N ALA A 136 13.73 2.23 -25.28
CA ALA A 136 14.83 3.14 -25.63
C ALA A 136 16.09 2.82 -24.81
N ALA A 137 15.96 2.61 -23.50
CA ALA A 137 17.06 2.19 -22.65
C ALA A 137 17.66 0.84 -23.08
N ARG A 138 16.81 -0.10 -23.52
CA ARG A 138 17.26 -1.40 -23.99
C ARG A 138 17.96 -1.34 -25.34
N ASN A 139 17.47 -0.52 -26.27
CA ASN A 139 17.99 -0.39 -27.63
C ASN A 139 19.46 0.05 -27.65
N VAL A 140 19.97 0.64 -26.57
CA VAL A 140 21.38 1.00 -26.44
C VAL A 140 22.31 -0.25 -26.51
N TYR A 141 21.81 -1.42 -26.09
CA TYR A 141 22.61 -2.64 -26.03
C TYR A 141 21.95 -3.89 -26.66
N ASP A 142 20.64 -3.81 -26.93
CA ASP A 142 19.87 -4.94 -27.49
C ASP A 142 18.69 -4.41 -28.31
N GLU A 143 18.70 -4.62 -29.62
CA GLU A 143 17.65 -4.14 -30.54
C GLU A 143 16.37 -4.99 -30.50
N ARG A 144 16.36 -6.09 -29.74
CA ARG A 144 15.19 -6.95 -29.67
C ARG A 144 14.03 -6.23 -28.96
N PRO A 145 12.81 -6.29 -29.49
CA PRO A 145 11.66 -5.63 -28.86
C PRO A 145 11.39 -6.23 -27.48
N LEU A 146 10.99 -5.38 -26.54
CA LEU A 146 10.49 -5.81 -25.25
C LEU A 146 9.13 -6.48 -25.41
N GLN A 147 8.99 -7.67 -24.83
CA GLN A 147 7.68 -8.30 -24.74
C GLN A 147 6.77 -7.48 -23.84
N ARG A 148 5.64 -7.05 -24.40
CA ARG A 148 4.64 -6.29 -23.62
C ARG A 148 3.87 -7.23 -22.70
N VAL A 149 3.84 -6.87 -21.43
CA VAL A 149 3.14 -7.59 -20.37
C VAL A 149 1.91 -6.76 -19.95
N PRO A 150 0.76 -7.35 -19.61
CA PRO A 150 -0.37 -6.62 -19.02
C PRO A 150 0.04 -5.82 -17.78
N LEU A 151 -0.64 -4.69 -17.52
CA LEU A 151 -0.34 -3.85 -16.34
C LEU A 151 -0.49 -4.62 -15.02
N SER A 152 -1.47 -5.51 -14.98
CA SER A 152 -1.76 -6.37 -13.83
C SER A 152 -0.66 -7.37 -13.50
N GLU A 153 0.11 -7.81 -14.49
CA GLU A 153 1.16 -8.81 -14.32
C GLU A 153 2.55 -8.19 -14.16
N ASN A 154 2.72 -6.95 -14.60
CA ASN A 154 4.02 -6.29 -14.59
C ASN A 154 4.53 -6.08 -13.16
N PRO A 155 5.74 -6.60 -12.82
CA PRO A 155 6.30 -6.52 -11.46
C PRO A 155 6.56 -5.09 -11.00
N ASP A 156 6.90 -4.17 -11.92
CA ASP A 156 7.19 -2.77 -11.61
C ASP A 156 5.95 -2.03 -11.08
N PHE A 157 4.74 -2.54 -11.38
CA PHE A 157 3.46 -1.96 -10.98
C PHE A 157 2.75 -2.71 -9.84
N LYS A 158 3.46 -3.54 -9.09
CA LYS A 158 2.97 -4.13 -7.83
C LYS A 158 2.33 -3.11 -6.86
N PRO A 159 2.82 -1.85 -6.76
CA PRO A 159 2.15 -0.83 -5.95
C PRO A 159 0.71 -0.51 -6.35
N ILE A 160 0.34 -0.64 -7.63
CA ILE A 160 -1.03 -0.44 -8.12
C ILE A 160 -1.94 -1.57 -7.61
N ARG A 161 -1.49 -2.83 -7.70
CA ARG A 161 -2.21 -3.98 -7.15
C ARG A 161 -2.46 -3.85 -5.64
N ASN A 162 -1.46 -3.37 -4.91
CA ASN A 162 -1.63 -3.10 -3.48
C ASN A 162 -2.57 -1.91 -3.19
N ALA A 163 -2.64 -0.93 -4.09
CA ALA A 163 -3.61 0.17 -3.97
C ALA A 163 -5.05 -0.32 -4.13
N VAL A 164 -5.30 -1.20 -5.10
CA VAL A 164 -6.62 -1.86 -5.29
C VAL A 164 -7.02 -2.66 -4.05
N VAL A 165 -6.10 -3.44 -3.49
CA VAL A 165 -6.38 -4.21 -2.25
C VAL A 165 -6.72 -3.29 -1.09
N ARG A 166 -5.97 -2.18 -0.91
CA ARG A 166 -6.26 -1.19 0.15
C ARG A 166 -7.61 -0.53 -0.04
N ALA A 167 -7.94 -0.12 -1.27
CA ALA A 167 -9.22 0.47 -1.61
C ALA A 167 -10.41 -0.48 -1.30
N ALA A 168 -10.27 -1.76 -1.61
CA ALA A 168 -11.29 -2.75 -1.27
C ALA A 168 -11.43 -2.97 0.25
N VAL A 169 -10.34 -2.89 1.02
CA VAL A 169 -10.39 -2.95 2.49
C VAL A 169 -11.07 -1.71 3.08
N GLU A 170 -10.82 -0.53 2.51
CA GLU A 170 -11.44 0.72 2.92
C GLU A 170 -12.95 0.70 2.65
N LEU A 171 -13.35 0.25 1.46
CA LEU A 171 -14.75 0.07 1.08
C LEU A 171 -15.48 -0.90 2.04
N GLU A 172 -14.85 -2.01 2.41
CA GLU A 172 -15.40 -2.96 3.39
C GLU A 172 -15.59 -2.32 4.76
N ARG A 173 -14.61 -1.56 5.22
CA ARG A 173 -14.67 -0.87 6.51
C ARG A 173 -15.81 0.13 6.57
N GLU A 174 -15.96 0.97 5.56
CA GLU A 174 -17.03 1.97 5.49
C GLU A 174 -18.41 1.31 5.45
N GLN A 175 -18.59 0.24 4.69
CA GLN A 175 -19.84 -0.53 4.67
C GLN A 175 -20.15 -1.16 6.04
N SER A 176 -19.13 -1.65 6.74
CA SER A 176 -19.27 -2.22 8.07
C SER A 176 -19.62 -1.15 9.12
N GLU A 177 -19.13 0.08 8.95
CA GLU A 177 -19.46 1.20 9.85
C GLU A 177 -20.91 1.69 9.63
N VAL A 178 -21.38 1.74 8.38
CA VAL A 178 -22.76 2.11 8.04
C VAL A 178 -23.76 1.05 8.54
N GLN A 179 -23.38 -0.23 8.54
CA GLN A 179 -24.23 -1.33 9.01
C GLN A 179 -24.18 -1.52 10.54
N ARG A 180 -23.29 -0.87 11.26
CA ARG A 180 -23.35 -0.87 12.71
C ARG A 180 -24.61 -0.12 13.11
N PRO A 181 -25.58 -0.75 13.81
CA PRO A 181 -26.70 -0.02 14.38
C PRO A 181 -26.11 1.11 15.20
N ALA A 182 -26.64 2.33 15.00
CA ALA A 182 -26.23 3.48 15.80
C ALA A 182 -26.19 3.01 17.25
N TYR A 183 -24.99 3.01 17.86
CA TYR A 183 -24.82 2.62 19.24
C TYR A 183 -25.66 3.58 20.06
N THR A 184 -26.89 3.19 20.35
CA THR A 184 -27.67 3.79 21.42
C THR A 184 -26.92 3.40 22.69
N PRO A 185 -26.24 4.36 23.37
CA PRO A 185 -25.57 4.04 24.60
C PRO A 185 -26.63 3.43 25.52
N PRO A 186 -26.37 2.28 26.14
CA PRO A 186 -27.34 1.68 27.04
C PRO A 186 -27.73 2.77 28.08
N LEU A 187 -29.03 2.95 28.34
CA LEU A 187 -29.55 3.93 29.28
C LEU A 187 -28.96 3.80 30.70
N LEU A 188 -28.32 2.64 30.99
CA LEU A 188 -27.60 2.37 32.23
C LEU A 188 -26.49 3.39 32.58
N PRO A 189 -25.61 3.87 31.70
CA PRO A 189 -24.63 4.88 32.04
C PRO A 189 -25.27 6.26 32.31
N MET A 190 -26.40 6.57 31.68
CA MET A 190 -27.13 7.80 31.98
C MET A 190 -27.82 7.71 33.32
N ALA A 191 -28.47 6.59 33.65
CA ALA A 191 -29.09 6.34 34.95
C ALA A 191 -28.04 6.35 36.08
N THR A 192 -26.88 5.73 35.89
CA THR A 192 -25.77 5.77 36.85
C THR A 192 -25.16 7.17 36.99
N ARG A 193 -25.15 7.98 35.93
CA ARG A 193 -24.67 9.36 35.98
C ARG A 193 -25.66 10.27 36.74
N LEU A 194 -26.96 10.10 36.49
CA LEU A 194 -28.02 10.77 37.21
C LEU A 194 -28.07 10.35 38.71
N LEU A 195 -27.95 9.05 39.00
CA LEU A 195 -27.85 8.54 40.37
C LEU A 195 -26.61 9.07 41.09
N ARG A 196 -25.47 9.23 40.38
CA ARG A 196 -24.27 9.82 40.96
C ARG A 196 -24.43 11.33 41.23
N GLN A 197 -25.14 12.09 40.37
CA GLN A 197 -25.45 13.48 40.58
C GLN A 197 -26.43 13.66 41.75
N VAL A 198 -27.48 12.85 41.79
CA VAL A 198 -28.42 12.84 42.90
C VAL A 198 -27.70 12.43 44.20
N GLY A 199 -26.84 11.40 44.15
CA GLY A 199 -26.04 10.99 45.31
C GLY A 199 -25.07 12.08 45.80
N GLN A 200 -24.52 12.91 44.93
CA GLN A 200 -23.68 14.05 45.31
C GLN A 200 -24.48 15.17 45.97
N ILE A 201 -25.72 15.43 45.53
CA ILE A 201 -26.61 16.41 46.13
C ILE A 201 -27.02 15.95 47.54
N PHE A 202 -27.33 14.66 47.72
CA PHE A 202 -27.64 14.11 49.04
C PHE A 202 -26.42 14.00 49.97
N ALA A 203 -25.20 13.71 49.42
CA ALA A 203 -23.97 13.68 50.20
C ALA A 203 -23.56 15.07 50.72
N HIS A 204 -23.96 16.15 50.03
CA HIS A 204 -23.74 17.52 50.51
C HIS A 204 -24.71 17.92 51.64
N GLN A 205 -25.89 17.27 51.73
CA GLN A 205 -26.85 17.51 52.81
C GLN A 205 -26.62 16.64 54.06
N PHE A 206 -25.98 15.50 53.91
CA PHE A 206 -25.60 14.60 54.99
C PHE A 206 -24.10 14.29 54.87
N SER A 207 -23.28 14.89 55.74
CA SER A 207 -21.84 14.58 55.87
C SER A 207 -21.65 13.14 56.34
N LEU A 208 -21.83 12.19 55.43
CA LEU A 208 -21.48 10.80 55.64
C LEU A 208 -20.06 10.56 55.17
N ASP A 209 -19.12 10.80 56.05
CA ASP A 209 -17.72 10.32 55.93
C ASP A 209 -17.74 8.79 56.07
N THR A 210 -18.08 8.10 54.97
CA THR A 210 -18.08 6.63 54.96
C THR A 210 -16.69 6.09 54.78
N PRO A 211 -16.24 5.07 55.56
CA PRO A 211 -14.88 4.52 55.50
C PRO A 211 -14.56 3.84 54.18
N ILE A 212 -15.54 3.61 53.29
CA ILE A 212 -15.40 2.99 52.00
C ILE A 212 -14.68 3.90 50.99
N THR A 213 -14.91 5.20 51.01
CA THR A 213 -14.27 6.18 50.13
C THR A 213 -12.79 6.29 50.41
N ARG A 214 -12.34 6.17 51.65
CA ARG A 214 -10.90 6.20 52.01
C ARG A 214 -10.15 4.94 51.52
N LEU A 215 -10.80 3.78 51.51
CA LEU A 215 -10.20 2.53 51.05
C LEU A 215 -10.01 2.48 49.53
N VAL A 216 -10.97 3.01 48.77
CA VAL A 216 -10.87 3.08 47.29
C VAL A 216 -9.80 4.07 46.88
N ASP A 217 -9.71 5.21 47.54
CA ASP A 217 -8.72 6.25 47.24
C ASP A 217 -7.29 5.75 47.56
N LYS A 218 -7.10 5.00 48.65
CA LYS A 218 -5.83 4.40 49.01
C LYS A 218 -5.35 3.32 48.00
N LYS A 219 -6.25 2.45 47.53
CA LYS A 219 -5.94 1.43 46.50
C LYS A 219 -5.65 2.06 45.15
N LEU A 220 -6.36 3.16 44.80
CA LEU A 220 -6.11 3.87 43.54
C LEU A 220 -4.74 4.57 43.55
N ARG A 221 -4.39 5.22 44.67
CA ARG A 221 -3.08 5.86 44.86
C ARG A 221 -1.93 4.83 44.82
N GLN A 222 -2.10 3.66 45.43
CA GLN A 222 -1.12 2.57 45.32
C GLN A 222 -0.91 2.10 43.89
N LYS A 223 -1.97 1.85 43.12
CA LYS A 223 -1.88 1.46 41.70
C LYS A 223 -1.24 2.53 40.82
N ILE A 224 -1.48 3.81 41.12
CA ILE A 224 -0.86 4.92 40.39
C ILE A 224 0.64 4.99 40.73
N ALA A 225 1.02 4.79 41.99
CA ALA A 225 2.40 4.76 42.44
C ALA A 225 3.18 3.58 41.83
N GLU A 226 2.58 2.37 41.80
CA GLU A 226 3.18 1.19 41.15
C GLU A 226 3.37 1.40 39.63
N LYS A 227 2.41 2.01 38.94
CA LYS A 227 2.56 2.34 37.52
C LYS A 227 3.64 3.39 37.26
N LYS A 228 3.78 4.39 38.14
CA LYS A 228 4.84 5.40 38.02
C LYS A 228 6.23 4.82 38.25
N LEU A 229 6.36 3.90 39.22
CA LEU A 229 7.61 3.15 39.46
C LEU A 229 7.97 2.24 38.28
N ALA A 230 7.01 1.57 37.69
CA ALA A 230 7.21 0.72 36.51
C ALA A 230 7.64 1.51 35.26
N HIS A 231 7.35 2.82 35.20
CA HIS A 231 7.73 3.71 34.09
C HIS A 231 8.96 4.58 34.39
N GLY A 232 9.71 4.31 35.48
CA GLY A 232 10.98 4.98 35.79
C GLY A 232 10.90 6.44 36.19
N GLN A 233 9.70 6.95 36.53
CA GLN A 233 9.54 8.29 37.07
C GLN A 233 9.74 8.28 38.60
N LYS A 234 10.79 8.95 39.09
CA LYS A 234 11.00 9.17 40.52
C LYS A 234 9.84 9.96 41.09
N LEU A 235 9.26 9.45 42.17
CA LEU A 235 8.36 10.22 43.02
C LEU A 235 9.16 11.29 43.77
N GLU A 236 9.01 12.54 43.39
CA GLU A 236 9.39 13.65 44.27
C GLU A 236 8.33 13.69 45.40
N MET A 237 8.86 13.56 46.61
CA MET A 237 8.06 13.76 47.82
C MET A 237 7.87 15.24 48.12
#